data_6e99af6041e03148e9fd76ff0b307f67
#
_entry.id   6e99af6041e03148e9fd76ff0b307f67
#
_cell.length_a   1.000
_cell.length_b   1.000
_cell.length_c   1.000
_cell.angle_alpha   90.00
_cell.angle_beta   90.00
_cell.angle_gamma   90.00
#
_symmetry.space_group_name_H-M   'P 1'
#
loop_
_entity.id
_entity.type
_entity.pdbx_description
1 polymer ?
#
loop_
_entity_poly.entity_id
_entity_poly.type
_entity_poly.pdbx_seq_one_letter_code
_entity_poly.pdbx_strand_id
1 'polypeptide(L)'
;MHQILDLALPAYDELFDDIDLDGLVEKRGILYIWNDQSLKSRELEIKVRNELGIDQQLVSPKEIHDLEPNIKPFYHGGVYYKYGRHARNPKKILLKLFDCFLKKGGKFLKMNVQDINFDEEKPVVKTETQRYIFDKLVIACGAFSKKFTDNLGEKIPLDTERGYHVHFKNCDHLLTRPVIFQNRGFGITPMEQGLRVVGTVEFGGLKNPISKPRVKNLIDN
;
A
#
# COMPACT_ATOMS: atom_id res chain seq x y z
N MET A 1 -12.07 6.73 -10.79
CA MET A 1 -10.96 6.07 -10.06
C MET A 1 -10.07 5.26 -11.00
N HIS A 2 -10.61 4.37 -11.87
CA HIS A 2 -9.83 3.59 -12.86
C HIS A 2 -8.89 4.47 -13.68
N GLN A 3 -9.37 5.53 -14.32
CA GLN A 3 -8.55 6.46 -15.13
C GLN A 3 -7.34 7.05 -14.39
N ILE A 4 -7.44 7.27 -13.07
CA ILE A 4 -6.30 7.74 -12.26
C ILE A 4 -5.31 6.59 -12.01
N LEU A 5 -5.83 5.39 -11.75
CA LEU A 5 -4.99 4.22 -11.48
C LEU A 5 -4.23 3.74 -12.71
N ASP A 6 -4.79 3.92 -13.91
CA ASP A 6 -4.12 3.57 -15.17
C ASP A 6 -2.84 4.40 -15.40
N LEU A 7 -2.79 5.59 -14.87
CA LEU A 7 -1.61 6.45 -14.92
C LEU A 7 -0.53 6.06 -13.91
N ALA A 8 -0.87 5.25 -12.91
CA ALA A 8 0.03 5.00 -11.77
C ALA A 8 1.28 4.21 -12.17
N LEU A 9 1.13 3.11 -12.91
CA LEU A 9 2.30 2.29 -13.29
C LEU A 9 3.26 3.04 -14.22
N PRO A 10 2.81 3.72 -15.30
CA PRO A 10 3.70 4.55 -16.11
C PRO A 10 4.38 5.66 -15.32
N ALA A 11 3.64 6.35 -14.44
CA ALA A 11 4.22 7.40 -13.61
C ALA A 11 5.26 6.88 -12.62
N TYR A 12 5.07 5.67 -12.09
CA TYR A 12 6.10 5.02 -11.27
C TYR A 12 7.31 4.60 -12.10
N ASP A 13 7.13 4.10 -13.32
CA ASP A 13 8.27 3.75 -14.18
C ASP A 13 9.10 5.00 -14.50
N GLU A 14 8.47 6.11 -14.90
CA GLU A 14 9.15 7.40 -15.11
C GLU A 14 9.88 7.91 -13.85
N LEU A 15 9.22 7.85 -12.69
CA LEU A 15 9.83 8.26 -11.42
C LEU A 15 11.03 7.40 -11.06
N PHE A 16 10.99 6.11 -11.38
CA PHE A 16 12.02 5.14 -11.02
C PHE A 16 13.19 5.10 -12.01
N ASP A 17 13.05 5.67 -13.20
CA ASP A 17 14.17 5.84 -14.15
C ASP A 17 15.28 6.74 -13.58
N ASP A 18 14.90 7.72 -12.74
CA ASP A 18 15.82 8.64 -12.05
C ASP A 18 16.46 8.02 -10.79
N ILE A 19 16.01 6.85 -10.35
CA ILE A 19 16.33 6.31 -9.03
C ILE A 19 16.66 4.81 -9.16
N ASP A 20 17.87 4.44 -8.79
CA ASP A 20 18.24 3.04 -8.69
C ASP A 20 17.45 2.34 -7.58
N LEU A 21 16.48 1.52 -7.97
CA LEU A 21 15.62 0.70 -7.11
C LEU A 21 15.90 -0.79 -7.24
N ASP A 22 17.08 -1.18 -7.73
CA ASP A 22 17.43 -2.59 -7.91
C ASP A 22 17.24 -3.39 -6.61
N GLY A 23 16.57 -4.52 -6.72
CA GLY A 23 16.22 -5.39 -5.58
C GLY A 23 15.19 -4.81 -4.59
N LEU A 24 14.69 -3.58 -4.77
CA LEU A 24 13.69 -2.97 -3.89
C LEU A 24 12.25 -3.08 -4.40
N VAL A 25 12.08 -3.25 -5.72
CA VAL A 25 10.78 -3.45 -6.36
C VAL A 25 10.85 -4.71 -7.21
N GLU A 26 9.98 -5.67 -6.91
CA GLU A 26 9.88 -6.93 -7.65
C GLU A 26 8.66 -6.91 -8.58
N LYS A 27 8.87 -7.33 -9.84
CA LYS A 27 7.85 -7.40 -10.90
C LYS A 27 7.47 -8.87 -11.16
N ARG A 28 7.04 -9.59 -10.11
CA ARG A 28 6.71 -11.03 -10.15
C ARG A 28 5.23 -11.34 -10.13
N GLY A 29 4.40 -10.31 -10.28
CA GLY A 29 2.95 -10.44 -10.18
C GLY A 29 2.46 -10.57 -8.74
N ILE A 30 1.13 -10.70 -8.61
CA ILE A 30 0.43 -10.88 -7.33
C ILE A 30 -0.54 -12.04 -7.50
N LEU A 31 -0.58 -12.96 -6.53
CA LEU A 31 -1.44 -14.13 -6.56
C LEU A 31 -2.55 -13.99 -5.51
N TYR A 32 -3.81 -14.08 -5.95
CA TYR A 32 -4.98 -14.19 -5.09
C TYR A 32 -5.46 -15.62 -5.10
N ILE A 33 -5.65 -16.24 -3.94
CA ILE A 33 -6.12 -17.61 -3.82
C ILE A 33 -7.33 -17.71 -2.91
N TRP A 34 -8.15 -18.74 -3.14
CA TRP A 34 -9.34 -19.04 -2.34
C TRP A 34 -9.49 -20.54 -2.12
N ASN A 35 -10.21 -20.90 -1.07
CA ASN A 35 -10.48 -22.27 -0.66
C ASN A 35 -11.96 -22.69 -0.78
N ASP A 36 -12.82 -21.83 -1.28
CA ASP A 36 -14.21 -22.18 -1.61
C ASP A 36 -14.30 -22.76 -3.01
N GLN A 37 -15.26 -23.67 -3.22
CA GLN A 37 -15.47 -24.34 -4.51
C GLN A 37 -16.31 -23.49 -5.48
N SER A 38 -16.95 -22.42 -5.00
CA SER A 38 -17.88 -21.65 -5.79
C SER A 38 -17.19 -20.45 -6.46
N LEU A 39 -17.08 -20.50 -7.79
CA LEU A 39 -16.70 -19.35 -8.61
C LEU A 39 -17.81 -18.28 -8.69
N LYS A 40 -19.08 -18.65 -8.40
CA LYS A 40 -20.23 -17.74 -8.58
C LYS A 40 -20.10 -16.42 -7.81
N SER A 41 -19.57 -16.45 -6.60
CA SER A 41 -19.35 -15.24 -5.81
C SER A 41 -18.29 -14.29 -6.42
N ARG A 42 -17.48 -14.79 -7.36
CA ARG A 42 -16.35 -14.08 -7.97
C ARG A 42 -16.59 -13.71 -9.43
N GLU A 43 -17.62 -14.30 -10.06
CA GLU A 43 -17.94 -14.06 -11.48
C GLU A 43 -18.13 -12.56 -11.77
N LEU A 44 -18.84 -11.86 -10.90
CA LEU A 44 -19.06 -10.44 -11.06
C LEU A 44 -17.75 -9.63 -10.98
N GLU A 45 -16.90 -9.97 -10.01
CA GLU A 45 -15.59 -9.32 -9.84
C GLU A 45 -14.68 -9.55 -11.05
N ILE A 46 -14.61 -10.78 -11.53
CA ILE A 46 -13.86 -11.18 -12.71
C ILE A 46 -14.38 -10.45 -13.95
N LYS A 47 -15.73 -10.45 -14.12
CA LYS A 47 -16.38 -9.76 -15.23
C LYS A 47 -16.08 -8.26 -15.25
N VAL A 48 -16.26 -7.57 -14.12
CA VAL A 48 -15.98 -6.13 -14.00
C VAL A 48 -14.51 -5.82 -14.32
N ARG A 49 -13.58 -6.63 -13.84
CA ARG A 49 -12.15 -6.43 -14.15
C ARG A 49 -11.84 -6.65 -15.64
N ASN A 50 -12.47 -7.65 -16.27
CA ASN A 50 -12.32 -7.87 -17.71
C ASN A 50 -12.89 -6.69 -18.53
N GLU A 51 -14.06 -6.17 -18.14
CA GLU A 51 -14.67 -5.00 -18.78
C GLU A 51 -13.80 -3.74 -18.64
N LEU A 52 -13.05 -3.63 -17.53
CA LEU A 52 -12.08 -2.56 -17.30
C LEU A 52 -10.71 -2.81 -17.96
N GLY A 53 -10.54 -3.90 -18.72
CA GLY A 53 -9.29 -4.24 -19.38
C GLY A 53 -8.16 -4.63 -18.44
N ILE A 54 -8.47 -5.01 -17.19
CA ILE A 54 -7.46 -5.45 -16.22
C ILE A 54 -6.99 -6.85 -16.62
N ASP A 55 -5.68 -6.98 -16.89
CA ASP A 55 -5.07 -8.27 -17.20
C ASP A 55 -5.05 -9.16 -15.96
N GLN A 56 -5.88 -10.19 -15.99
CA GLN A 56 -6.02 -11.18 -14.92
C GLN A 56 -6.09 -12.59 -15.52
N GLN A 57 -5.42 -13.53 -14.89
CA GLN A 57 -5.39 -14.92 -15.28
C GLN A 57 -6.02 -15.77 -14.18
N LEU A 58 -7.09 -16.50 -14.49
CA LEU A 58 -7.60 -17.55 -13.61
C LEU A 58 -6.58 -18.68 -13.56
N VAL A 59 -6.25 -19.15 -12.36
CA VAL A 59 -5.26 -20.20 -12.15
C VAL A 59 -5.85 -21.37 -11.36
N SER A 60 -5.57 -22.57 -11.86
CA SER A 60 -5.91 -23.85 -11.22
C SER A 60 -5.02 -24.14 -10.00
N PRO A 61 -5.39 -25.09 -9.13
CA PRO A 61 -4.55 -25.54 -8.02
C PRO A 61 -3.15 -25.96 -8.45
N LYS A 62 -3.01 -26.61 -9.61
CA LYS A 62 -1.70 -27.01 -10.16
C LYS A 62 -0.85 -25.77 -10.52
N GLU A 63 -1.43 -24.82 -11.24
CA GLU A 63 -0.72 -23.59 -11.61
C GLU A 63 -0.34 -22.75 -10.37
N ILE A 64 -1.18 -22.73 -9.33
CA ILE A 64 -0.85 -22.09 -8.05
C ILE A 64 0.37 -22.77 -7.41
N HIS A 65 0.39 -24.10 -7.38
CA HIS A 65 1.52 -24.85 -6.87
C HIS A 65 2.80 -24.61 -7.67
N ASP A 66 2.70 -24.55 -8.99
CA ASP A 66 3.83 -24.25 -9.87
C ASP A 66 4.38 -22.83 -9.64
N LEU A 67 3.49 -21.85 -9.34
CA LEU A 67 3.86 -20.48 -9.01
C LEU A 67 4.47 -20.32 -7.61
N GLU A 68 3.93 -21.01 -6.61
CA GLU A 68 4.31 -20.91 -5.19
C GLU A 68 4.28 -22.29 -4.51
N PRO A 69 5.30 -23.13 -4.72
CA PRO A 69 5.31 -24.53 -4.27
C PRO A 69 5.33 -24.71 -2.76
N ASN A 70 5.72 -23.69 -2.00
CA ASN A 70 5.76 -23.73 -0.54
C ASN A 70 4.40 -23.49 0.13
N ILE A 71 3.37 -23.14 -0.64
CA ILE A 71 2.01 -23.01 -0.08
C ILE A 71 1.35 -24.39 -0.04
N LYS A 72 0.90 -24.80 1.15
CA LYS A 72 0.14 -26.05 1.30
C LYS A 72 -1.12 -26.03 0.42
N PRO A 73 -1.49 -27.15 -0.24
CA PRO A 73 -2.58 -27.20 -1.22
C PRO A 73 -3.96 -27.25 -0.55
N PHE A 74 -4.39 -26.19 0.12
CA PHE A 74 -5.75 -26.06 0.67
C PHE A 74 -6.65 -25.14 -0.19
N TYR A 75 -6.17 -24.70 -1.34
CA TYR A 75 -6.83 -23.80 -2.26
C TYR A 75 -7.53 -24.57 -3.39
N HIS A 76 -8.62 -23.99 -3.90
CA HIS A 76 -9.39 -24.55 -5.03
C HIS A 76 -9.20 -23.75 -6.33
N GLY A 77 -8.62 -22.58 -6.26
CA GLY A 77 -8.33 -21.75 -7.41
C GLY A 77 -7.76 -20.39 -7.01
N GLY A 78 -7.44 -19.59 -8.01
CA GLY A 78 -6.88 -18.27 -7.82
C GLY A 78 -7.01 -17.36 -9.03
N VAL A 79 -6.59 -16.12 -8.84
CA VAL A 79 -6.32 -15.14 -9.90
C VAL A 79 -4.88 -14.68 -9.79
N TYR A 80 -4.17 -14.71 -10.91
CA TYR A 80 -2.82 -14.19 -11.03
C TYR A 80 -2.83 -12.89 -11.82
N TYR A 81 -2.29 -11.83 -11.22
CA TYR A 81 -2.08 -10.52 -11.83
C TYR A 81 -0.60 -10.40 -12.23
N LYS A 82 -0.29 -10.75 -13.46
CA LYS A 82 1.06 -10.87 -14.00
C LYS A 82 1.89 -9.59 -13.86
N TYR A 83 1.28 -8.43 -14.06
CA TYR A 83 1.97 -7.14 -14.01
C TYR A 83 1.98 -6.50 -12.63
N GLY A 84 1.47 -7.21 -11.62
CA GLY A 84 1.56 -6.77 -10.24
C GLY A 84 3.02 -6.61 -9.78
N ARG A 85 3.25 -5.60 -8.95
CA ARG A 85 4.58 -5.29 -8.40
C ARG A 85 4.48 -5.18 -6.89
N HIS A 86 5.57 -5.45 -6.20
CA HIS A 86 5.62 -5.22 -4.76
C HIS A 86 6.96 -4.62 -4.33
N ALA A 87 6.90 -3.83 -3.26
CA ALA A 87 8.08 -3.25 -2.64
C ALA A 87 8.65 -4.22 -1.60
N ARG A 88 9.91 -4.59 -1.75
CA ARG A 88 10.63 -5.40 -0.75
C ARG A 88 11.02 -4.60 0.49
N ASN A 89 11.27 -3.31 0.34
CA ASN A 89 11.56 -2.41 1.44
C ASN A 89 11.04 -0.98 1.16
N PRO A 90 9.78 -0.68 1.54
CA PRO A 90 9.19 0.65 1.31
C PRO A 90 9.99 1.80 1.94
N LYS A 91 10.63 1.55 3.10
CA LYS A 91 11.44 2.58 3.76
C LYS A 91 12.68 2.95 2.92
N LYS A 92 13.37 1.96 2.36
CA LYS A 92 14.53 2.24 1.48
C LYS A 92 14.12 2.99 0.21
N ILE A 93 12.97 2.61 -0.38
CA ILE A 93 12.41 3.34 -1.52
C ILE A 93 12.16 4.80 -1.16
N LEU A 94 11.49 5.06 -0.03
CA LEU A 94 11.24 6.42 0.44
C LEU A 94 12.53 7.21 0.66
N LEU A 95 13.55 6.60 1.25
CA LEU A 95 14.84 7.27 1.48
C LEU A 95 15.54 7.60 0.17
N LYS A 96 15.54 6.71 -0.82
CA LYS A 96 16.09 7.00 -2.16
C LYS A 96 15.33 8.12 -2.88
N LEU A 97 14.00 8.15 -2.78
CA LEU A 97 13.18 9.25 -3.28
C LEU A 97 13.53 10.57 -2.60
N PHE A 98 13.70 10.54 -1.29
CA PHE A 98 14.08 11.72 -0.51
C PHE A 98 15.47 12.24 -0.88
N ASP A 99 16.45 11.36 -1.06
CA ASP A 99 17.79 11.74 -1.51
C ASP A 99 17.76 12.36 -2.92
N CYS A 100 16.95 11.79 -3.83
CA CYS A 100 16.75 12.38 -5.15
C CYS A 100 16.11 13.76 -5.07
N PHE A 101 15.09 13.94 -4.24
CA PHE A 101 14.47 15.25 -3.98
C PHE A 101 15.49 16.29 -3.52
N LEU A 102 16.36 15.94 -2.57
CA LEU A 102 17.40 16.84 -2.07
C LEU A 102 18.44 17.18 -3.17
N LYS A 103 18.86 16.17 -3.96
CA LYS A 103 19.80 16.38 -5.09
C LYS A 103 19.22 17.29 -6.17
N LYS A 104 17.92 17.26 -6.38
CA LYS A 104 17.20 18.17 -7.30
C LYS A 104 16.93 19.56 -6.71
N GLY A 105 17.52 19.90 -5.56
CA GLY A 105 17.41 21.20 -4.90
C GLY A 105 16.23 21.37 -3.94
N GLY A 106 15.53 20.29 -3.66
CA GLY A 106 14.46 20.29 -2.66
C GLY A 106 15.01 20.62 -1.26
N LYS A 107 14.19 21.28 -0.45
CA LYS A 107 14.54 21.63 0.95
C LYS A 107 13.63 20.89 1.91
N PHE A 108 14.20 20.28 2.92
CA PHE A 108 13.47 19.62 4.00
C PHE A 108 13.58 20.40 5.30
N LEU A 109 12.44 20.77 5.85
CA LEU A 109 12.35 21.45 7.14
C LEU A 109 11.60 20.53 8.12
N LYS A 110 12.31 20.02 9.12
CA LYS A 110 11.72 19.19 10.17
C LYS A 110 11.05 20.07 11.22
N MET A 111 9.76 20.30 11.06
CA MET A 111 8.98 21.19 11.93
C MET A 111 7.62 20.58 12.26
N ASN A 112 7.05 21.03 13.38
CA ASN A 112 5.68 20.71 13.74
C ASN A 112 4.76 21.81 13.21
N VAL A 113 3.97 21.49 12.20
CA VAL A 113 2.95 22.40 11.67
C VAL A 113 1.78 22.45 12.64
N GLN A 114 1.49 23.65 13.16
CA GLN A 114 0.38 23.89 14.10
C GLN A 114 -0.91 24.16 13.35
N ASP A 115 -0.83 25.01 12.33
CA ASP A 115 -1.97 25.51 11.60
C ASP A 115 -1.62 25.82 10.15
N ILE A 116 -2.64 25.82 9.30
CA ILE A 116 -2.59 26.25 7.90
C ILE A 116 -3.78 27.20 7.69
N ASN A 117 -3.50 28.37 7.10
CA ASN A 117 -4.52 29.33 6.69
C ASN A 117 -4.12 30.01 5.37
N PHE A 118 -4.91 30.99 4.94
CA PHE A 118 -4.59 31.83 3.79
C PHE A 118 -4.37 33.28 4.23
N ASP A 119 -3.43 33.93 3.58
CA ASP A 119 -3.20 35.38 3.65
C ASP A 119 -3.39 35.89 2.22
N GLU A 120 -4.47 36.62 1.99
CA GLU A 120 -5.01 36.86 0.66
C GLU A 120 -5.27 35.53 -0.07
N GLU A 121 -4.56 35.23 -1.17
CA GLU A 121 -4.68 33.98 -1.93
C GLU A 121 -3.53 33.00 -1.66
N LYS A 122 -2.56 33.35 -0.81
CA LYS A 122 -1.38 32.53 -0.55
C LYS A 122 -1.53 31.65 0.69
N PRO A 123 -1.20 30.35 0.59
CA PRO A 123 -1.21 29.46 1.75
C PRO A 123 -0.09 29.83 2.73
N VAL A 124 -0.45 29.89 4.01
CA VAL A 124 0.44 30.19 5.13
C VAL A 124 0.51 29.00 6.05
N VAL A 125 1.71 28.47 6.26
CA VAL A 125 2.00 27.40 7.23
C VAL A 125 2.55 28.03 8.50
N LYS A 126 1.87 27.75 9.62
CA LYS A 126 2.29 28.22 10.95
C LYS A 126 2.93 27.08 11.74
N THR A 127 4.09 27.39 12.33
CA THR A 127 4.74 26.55 13.34
C THR A 127 4.69 27.25 14.69
N GLU A 128 5.32 26.71 15.71
CA GLU A 128 5.40 27.34 17.04
C GLU A 128 6.15 28.68 17.01
N THR A 129 7.12 28.82 16.10
CA THR A 129 8.05 29.95 16.11
C THR A 129 7.97 30.83 14.86
N GLN A 130 7.46 30.33 13.76
CA GLN A 130 7.55 31.00 12.45
C GLN A 130 6.30 30.80 11.59
N ARG A 131 6.14 31.71 10.61
CA ARG A 131 5.15 31.64 9.54
C ARG A 131 5.88 31.55 8.21
N TYR A 132 5.40 30.68 7.34
CA TYR A 132 5.92 30.49 5.98
C TYR A 132 4.80 30.72 4.98
N ILE A 133 5.06 31.55 3.98
CA ILE A 133 4.13 31.86 2.89
C ILE A 133 4.61 31.12 1.64
N PHE A 134 3.72 30.46 0.94
CA PHE A 134 4.03 29.71 -0.27
C PHE A 134 3.10 30.12 -1.41
N ASP A 135 3.49 29.85 -2.65
CA ASP A 135 2.62 30.03 -3.81
C ASP A 135 1.61 28.88 -3.94
N LYS A 136 2.03 27.65 -3.54
CA LYS A 136 1.18 26.46 -3.53
C LYS A 136 1.55 25.57 -2.34
N LEU A 137 0.53 24.88 -1.81
CA LEU A 137 0.68 23.96 -0.69
C LEU A 137 0.00 22.64 -1.00
N VAL A 138 0.67 21.52 -0.70
CA VAL A 138 0.10 20.18 -0.73
C VAL A 138 0.04 19.63 0.69
N ILE A 139 -1.17 19.29 1.17
CA ILE A 139 -1.37 18.65 2.46
C ILE A 139 -1.30 17.13 2.24
N ALA A 140 -0.18 16.52 2.62
CA ALA A 140 0.08 15.08 2.44
C ALA A 140 0.36 14.38 3.80
N CYS A 141 -0.46 14.70 4.82
CA CYS A 141 -0.26 14.26 6.20
C CYS A 141 -1.01 12.97 6.54
N GLY A 142 -1.45 12.19 5.53
CA GLY A 142 -2.19 10.94 5.73
C GLY A 142 -3.43 11.16 6.62
N ALA A 143 -3.63 10.33 7.62
CA ALA A 143 -4.77 10.41 8.54
C ALA A 143 -4.83 11.72 9.37
N PHE A 144 -3.75 12.49 9.43
CA PHE A 144 -3.71 13.78 10.12
C PHE A 144 -4.13 14.96 9.22
N SER A 145 -4.32 14.75 7.91
CA SER A 145 -4.70 15.80 6.96
C SER A 145 -6.03 16.46 7.31
N LYS A 146 -6.98 15.68 7.84
CA LYS A 146 -8.33 16.17 8.19
C LYS A 146 -8.29 17.37 9.14
N LYS A 147 -7.39 17.38 10.12
CA LYS A 147 -7.23 18.52 11.03
C LYS A 147 -7.00 19.84 10.29
N PHE A 148 -6.17 19.81 9.25
CA PHE A 148 -5.84 21.01 8.48
C PHE A 148 -6.94 21.40 7.50
N THR A 149 -7.58 20.43 6.86
CA THR A 149 -8.68 20.72 5.93
C THR A 149 -9.93 21.23 6.64
N ASP A 150 -10.27 20.71 7.82
CA ASP A 150 -11.36 21.22 8.66
C ASP A 150 -11.12 22.68 9.05
N ASN A 151 -9.88 23.07 9.38
CA ASN A 151 -9.52 24.48 9.69
C ASN A 151 -9.66 25.40 8.47
N LEU A 152 -9.51 24.88 7.26
CA LEU A 152 -9.69 25.61 6.01
C LEU A 152 -11.16 25.66 5.55
N GLY A 153 -12.08 25.04 6.30
CA GLY A 153 -13.50 24.96 5.96
C GLY A 153 -13.84 23.83 4.98
N GLU A 154 -12.85 23.03 4.59
CA GLU A 154 -13.01 21.90 3.66
C GLU A 154 -13.32 20.60 4.41
N LYS A 155 -14.54 20.10 4.25
CA LYS A 155 -14.97 18.85 4.90
C LYS A 155 -14.69 17.65 4.00
N ILE A 156 -13.60 16.95 4.24
CA ILE A 156 -13.30 15.66 3.57
C ILE A 156 -13.73 14.49 4.47
N PRO A 157 -14.38 13.44 3.89
CA PRO A 157 -14.80 12.25 4.63
C PRO A 157 -13.60 11.32 4.88
N LEU A 158 -12.59 11.82 5.59
CA LEU A 158 -11.38 11.07 5.94
C LEU A 158 -11.49 10.57 7.37
N ASP A 159 -11.32 9.28 7.57
CA ASP A 159 -11.21 8.64 8.88
C ASP A 159 -9.98 7.73 8.93
N THR A 160 -9.70 7.18 10.10
CA THR A 160 -8.54 6.34 10.35
C THR A 160 -8.90 4.87 10.17
N GLU A 161 -8.10 4.18 9.38
CA GLU A 161 -8.16 2.73 9.25
C GLU A 161 -6.78 2.16 9.59
N ARG A 162 -6.66 1.61 10.82
CA ARG A 162 -5.40 1.04 11.30
C ARG A 162 -5.25 -0.39 10.80
N GLY A 163 -4.31 -0.61 9.88
CA GLY A 163 -3.90 -1.95 9.46
C GLY A 163 -2.91 -2.59 10.44
N TYR A 164 -2.97 -3.91 10.55
CA TYR A 164 -2.05 -4.71 11.36
C TYR A 164 -1.18 -5.57 10.48
N HIS A 165 0.07 -5.77 10.90
CA HIS A 165 0.98 -6.71 10.25
C HIS A 165 1.94 -7.37 11.25
N VAL A 166 2.43 -8.53 10.87
CA VAL A 166 3.47 -9.28 11.58
C VAL A 166 4.60 -9.59 10.60
N HIS A 167 5.84 -9.50 11.06
CA HIS A 167 7.02 -9.89 10.29
C HIS A 167 7.61 -11.20 10.82
N PHE A 168 7.72 -12.19 9.94
CA PHE A 168 8.47 -13.42 10.17
C PHE A 168 9.84 -13.28 9.52
N LYS A 169 10.88 -13.21 10.34
CA LYS A 169 12.24 -12.94 9.87
C LYS A 169 12.87 -14.15 9.17
N ASN A 170 13.77 -13.89 8.23
CA ASN A 170 14.62 -14.90 7.58
C ASN A 170 13.87 -16.01 6.83
N CYS A 171 12.67 -15.73 6.34
CA CYS A 171 11.84 -16.67 5.59
C CYS A 171 11.27 -16.09 4.28
N ASP A 172 11.85 -15.01 3.77
CA ASP A 172 11.48 -14.38 2.50
C ASP A 172 11.60 -15.33 1.31
N HIS A 173 12.53 -16.28 1.37
CA HIS A 173 12.73 -17.31 0.36
C HIS A 173 11.57 -18.30 0.20
N LEU A 174 10.62 -18.33 1.16
CA LEU A 174 9.48 -19.24 1.10
C LEU A 174 8.42 -18.81 0.07
N LEU A 175 8.36 -17.54 -0.30
CA LEU A 175 7.47 -17.02 -1.34
C LEU A 175 8.26 -16.19 -2.35
N THR A 176 7.82 -16.22 -3.60
CA THR A 176 8.45 -15.41 -4.67
C THR A 176 7.67 -14.14 -4.97
N ARG A 177 6.42 -14.05 -4.55
CA ARG A 177 5.48 -12.95 -4.81
C ARG A 177 4.48 -12.77 -3.67
N PRO A 178 3.75 -11.64 -3.62
CA PRO A 178 2.64 -11.48 -2.69
C PRO A 178 1.53 -12.48 -2.98
N VAL A 179 1.01 -13.11 -1.91
CA VAL A 179 -0.11 -14.03 -1.95
C VAL A 179 -1.22 -13.52 -1.04
N ILE A 180 -2.42 -13.35 -1.58
CA ILE A 180 -3.60 -12.89 -0.85
C ILE A 180 -4.58 -14.04 -0.67
N PHE A 181 -4.89 -14.33 0.58
CA PHE A 181 -5.84 -15.38 0.97
C PHE A 181 -7.23 -14.76 1.13
N GLN A 182 -8.00 -14.72 0.05
CA GLN A 182 -9.26 -13.95 -0.02
C GLN A 182 -10.28 -14.37 1.05
N ASN A 183 -10.48 -15.68 1.27
CA ASN A 183 -11.44 -16.18 2.26
C ASN A 183 -11.02 -15.93 3.71
N ARG A 184 -9.75 -15.64 3.95
CA ARG A 184 -9.21 -15.42 5.30
C ARG A 184 -8.91 -13.96 5.59
N GLY A 185 -8.97 -13.08 4.58
CA GLY A 185 -8.79 -11.65 4.74
C GLY A 185 -7.36 -11.24 5.12
N PHE A 186 -6.34 -12.01 4.74
CA PHE A 186 -4.94 -11.65 4.94
C PHE A 186 -4.09 -11.88 3.70
N GLY A 187 -2.94 -11.23 3.66
CA GLY A 187 -1.95 -11.41 2.61
C GLY A 187 -0.56 -11.58 3.18
N ILE A 188 0.28 -12.28 2.44
CA ILE A 188 1.71 -12.48 2.77
C ILE A 188 2.53 -11.90 1.64
N THR A 189 3.55 -11.12 1.99
CA THR A 189 4.46 -10.50 1.03
C THR A 189 5.90 -10.82 1.39
N PRO A 190 6.73 -11.33 0.47
CA PRO A 190 8.15 -11.47 0.68
C PRO A 190 8.80 -10.08 0.71
N MET A 191 9.40 -9.76 1.86
CA MET A 191 10.10 -8.51 2.11
C MET A 191 11.61 -8.78 2.23
N GLU A 192 12.42 -7.75 2.23
CA GLU A 192 13.89 -7.87 2.34
C GLU A 192 14.35 -8.64 3.59
N GLN A 193 13.59 -8.61 4.67
CA GLN A 193 13.97 -9.20 5.95
C GLN A 193 13.13 -10.43 6.35
N GLY A 194 12.30 -10.95 5.45
CA GLY A 194 11.43 -12.08 5.73
C GLY A 194 10.03 -11.92 5.13
N LEU A 195 9.06 -12.65 5.65
CA LEU A 195 7.66 -12.55 5.23
C LEU A 195 6.90 -11.52 6.08
N ARG A 196 6.16 -10.65 5.41
CA ARG A 196 5.22 -9.73 6.05
C ARG A 196 3.80 -10.24 5.85
N VAL A 197 3.16 -10.65 6.94
CA VAL A 197 1.74 -11.00 6.97
C VAL A 197 0.93 -9.77 7.33
N VAL A 198 -0.03 -9.39 6.49
CA VAL A 198 -0.93 -8.25 6.69
C VAL A 198 -2.38 -8.72 6.67
N GLY A 199 -3.22 -8.12 7.47
CA GLY A 199 -4.65 -8.37 7.49
C GLY A 199 -5.29 -7.69 8.68
N THR A 200 -6.60 -7.69 8.74
CA THR A 200 -7.41 -7.01 9.74
C THR A 200 -7.18 -5.50 9.80
N VAL A 201 -8.25 -4.77 9.94
CA VAL A 201 -8.25 -3.31 10.10
C VAL A 201 -9.07 -2.92 11.32
N GLU A 202 -8.79 -1.75 11.86
CA GLU A 202 -9.47 -1.22 13.04
C GLU A 202 -9.83 0.25 12.82
N PHE A 203 -11.11 0.55 13.00
CA PHE A 203 -11.63 1.92 13.05
C PHE A 203 -11.61 2.39 14.50
N GLY A 204 -10.48 2.81 14.99
CA GLY A 204 -10.28 3.13 16.41
C GLY A 204 -9.68 4.51 16.67
N GLY A 205 -9.60 5.35 15.65
CA GLY A 205 -8.94 6.66 15.73
C GLY A 205 -7.42 6.55 15.87
N LEU A 206 -6.77 7.70 16.04
CA LEU A 206 -5.31 7.81 16.04
C LEU A 206 -4.65 7.41 17.38
N LYS A 207 -5.41 7.42 18.47
CA LYS A 207 -4.86 7.32 19.86
C LYS A 207 -5.04 5.97 20.51
N ASN A 208 -5.85 5.08 19.98
CA ASN A 208 -6.10 3.77 20.59
C ASN A 208 -4.82 2.92 20.69
N PRO A 209 -4.63 2.13 21.76
CA PRO A 209 -3.52 1.21 21.86
C PRO A 209 -3.60 0.09 20.81
N ILE A 210 -2.51 -0.63 20.61
CA ILE A 210 -2.46 -1.79 19.70
C ILE A 210 -3.39 -2.90 20.23
N SER A 211 -4.26 -3.43 19.36
CA SER A 211 -5.14 -4.55 19.67
C SER A 211 -4.37 -5.89 19.63
N LYS A 212 -4.04 -6.42 20.80
CA LYS A 212 -3.35 -7.73 20.92
C LYS A 212 -4.13 -8.89 20.28
N PRO A 213 -5.48 -8.98 20.38
CA PRO A 213 -6.23 -10.03 19.70
C PRO A 213 -6.07 -10.01 18.18
N ARG A 214 -6.01 -8.82 17.55
CA ARG A 214 -5.81 -8.69 16.09
C ARG A 214 -4.42 -9.17 15.67
N VAL A 215 -3.39 -8.84 16.45
CA VAL A 215 -2.03 -9.35 16.22
C VAL A 215 -1.99 -10.86 16.36
N LYS A 216 -2.61 -11.41 17.41
CA LYS A 216 -2.67 -12.87 17.62
C LYS A 216 -3.36 -13.57 16.45
N ASN A 217 -4.47 -13.03 15.95
CA ASN A 217 -5.18 -13.59 14.79
C ASN A 217 -4.29 -13.69 13.53
N LEU A 218 -3.38 -12.73 13.30
CA LEU A 218 -2.43 -12.80 12.17
C LEU A 218 -1.33 -13.85 12.36
N ILE A 219 -1.03 -14.22 13.60
CA ILE A 219 -0.01 -15.24 13.91
C ILE A 219 -0.62 -16.64 13.80
N ASP A 220 -1.87 -16.80 14.21
CA ASP A 220 -2.55 -18.09 14.31
C ASP A 220 -3.11 -18.58 12.94
N ASN A 221 -3.29 -17.68 11.92
CA ASN A 221 -3.79 -18.01 10.59
C ASN A 221 -2.68 -18.38 9.61
#